data_efecdee035379b99043515d101bb34f1
#
_entry.id   efecdee035379b99043515d101bb34f1
#
_cell.length_a   1.000
_cell.length_b   1.000
_cell.length_c   1.000
_cell.angle_alpha   90.00
_cell.angle_beta   90.00
_cell.angle_gamma   90.00
#
_symmetry.space_group_name_H-M   'P 1'
#
loop_
_entity.id
_entity.type
_entity.pdbx_description
1 polymer ?
#
loop_
_entity_poly.entity_id
_entity_poly.type
_entity_poly.pdbx_seq_one_letter_code
_entity_poly.pdbx_strand_id
1 'polypeptide(L)'
;MLLAIDMGNTQTALGLFDGDELVHAWRMPTDRTLTKDELHVRLLGYFHKDGLDLGCVHAIAFAGVVPQLMREWEGVARDMGARLMVVGRETAAVTSIDAPNPAEVGADRIANATAAAALYGAPSIVVDFGTATNIDVVDERGAYIGGCIA
;
A
#
# COMPACT_ATOMS: atom_id res chain seq x y z
N MET A 1 -16.02 -2.92 2.53
CA MET A 1 -15.00 -2.57 1.53
C MET A 1 -13.61 -2.58 2.15
N LEU A 2 -12.58 -2.66 1.33
CA LEU A 2 -11.15 -2.58 1.70
C LEU A 2 -10.59 -1.23 1.27
N LEU A 3 -9.92 -0.51 2.17
CA LEU A 3 -9.12 0.66 1.84
C LEU A 3 -7.65 0.25 1.72
N ALA A 4 -7.10 0.30 0.52
CA ALA A 4 -5.67 0.11 0.27
C ALA A 4 -4.95 1.46 0.36
N ILE A 5 -3.82 1.48 1.05
CA ILE A 5 -3.00 2.67 1.27
C ILE A 5 -1.57 2.36 0.84
N ASP A 6 -1.12 3.07 -0.19
CA ASP A 6 0.28 3.07 -0.60
C ASP A 6 0.91 4.42 -0.20
N MET A 7 1.76 4.39 0.83
CA MET A 7 2.36 5.58 1.40
C MET A 7 3.84 5.67 1.04
N GLY A 8 4.11 6.35 -0.07
CA GLY A 8 5.46 6.73 -0.48
C GLY A 8 5.99 7.93 0.32
N ASN A 9 7.26 8.29 0.08
CA ASN A 9 7.93 9.40 0.76
C ASN A 9 7.31 10.78 0.45
N THR A 10 6.74 10.95 -0.74
CA THR A 10 6.23 12.25 -1.23
C THR A 10 4.72 12.24 -1.39
N GLN A 11 4.14 11.12 -1.79
CA GLN A 11 2.73 10.98 -2.09
C GLN A 11 2.17 9.72 -1.44
N THR A 12 0.95 9.84 -0.92
CA THR A 12 0.14 8.72 -0.44
C THR A 12 -1.03 8.52 -1.40
N ALA A 13 -1.13 7.32 -1.96
CA ALA A 13 -2.27 6.88 -2.77
C ALA A 13 -3.23 6.06 -1.91
N LEU A 14 -4.52 6.26 -2.16
CA LEU A 14 -5.63 5.56 -1.49
C LEU A 14 -6.49 4.90 -2.56
N GLY A 15 -6.83 3.64 -2.37
CA GLY A 15 -7.74 2.91 -3.24
C GLY A 15 -8.84 2.24 -2.42
N LEU A 16 -10.10 2.50 -2.76
CA LEU A 16 -11.25 1.83 -2.14
C LEU A 16 -11.69 0.68 -3.05
N PHE A 17 -11.70 -0.53 -2.51
CA PHE A 17 -12.06 -1.75 -3.21
C PHE A 17 -13.36 -2.34 -2.68
N ASP A 18 -14.22 -2.79 -3.60
CA ASP A 18 -15.34 -3.68 -3.32
C ASP A 18 -15.06 -5.04 -3.98
N GLY A 19 -14.69 -6.04 -3.16
CA GLY A 19 -14.07 -7.25 -3.69
C GLY A 19 -12.78 -6.94 -4.43
N ASP A 20 -12.71 -7.32 -5.71
CA ASP A 20 -11.54 -7.09 -6.58
C ASP A 20 -11.67 -5.81 -7.44
N GLU A 21 -12.77 -5.08 -7.33
CA GLU A 21 -13.03 -3.88 -8.10
C GLU A 21 -12.52 -2.63 -7.36
N LEU A 22 -11.67 -1.83 -8.02
CA LEU A 22 -11.28 -0.50 -7.55
C LEU A 22 -12.41 0.49 -7.85
N VAL A 23 -13.20 0.84 -6.83
CA VAL A 23 -14.37 1.73 -6.99
C VAL A 23 -14.01 3.21 -6.91
N HIS A 24 -13.03 3.58 -6.09
CA HIS A 24 -12.52 4.95 -5.99
C HIS A 24 -11.02 4.97 -5.71
N ALA A 25 -10.36 6.06 -6.16
CA ALA A 25 -8.96 6.32 -5.86
C ALA A 25 -8.73 7.80 -5.53
N TRP A 26 -7.90 8.05 -4.53
CA TRP A 26 -7.48 9.40 -4.14
C TRP A 26 -5.97 9.47 -3.96
N ARG A 27 -5.44 10.68 -3.99
CA ARG A 27 -4.02 10.96 -3.72
C ARG A 27 -3.90 12.18 -2.84
N MET A 28 -2.95 12.13 -1.93
CA MET A 28 -2.58 13.27 -1.09
C MET A 28 -1.06 13.35 -0.94
N PRO A 29 -0.50 14.54 -0.65
CA PRO A 29 0.89 14.64 -0.25
C PRO A 29 1.15 13.81 1.01
N THR A 30 2.32 13.17 1.10
CA THR A 30 2.78 12.53 2.34
C THR A 30 3.37 13.62 3.23
N ASP A 31 2.60 14.03 4.23
CA ASP A 31 3.01 15.00 5.23
C ASP A 31 3.32 14.26 6.54
N ARG A 32 4.59 14.25 6.95
CA ARG A 32 5.08 13.52 8.11
C ARG A 32 4.63 14.10 9.45
N THR A 33 4.01 15.28 9.44
CA THR A 33 3.53 15.97 10.64
C THR A 33 2.06 15.69 10.93
N LEU A 34 1.36 14.97 10.03
CA LEU A 34 -0.05 14.64 10.21
C LEU A 34 -0.28 13.78 11.44
N THR A 35 -1.28 14.18 12.18
CA THR A 35 -1.83 13.43 13.30
C THR A 35 -2.92 12.46 12.83
N LYS A 36 -3.23 11.48 13.66
CA LYS A 36 -4.35 10.56 13.46
C LYS A 36 -5.65 11.29 13.15
N ASP A 37 -5.95 12.34 13.90
CA ASP A 37 -7.20 13.09 13.76
C ASP A 37 -7.29 13.84 12.43
N GLU A 38 -6.18 14.42 11.96
CA GLU A 38 -6.10 15.07 10.65
C GLU A 38 -6.24 14.06 9.50
N LEU A 39 -5.62 12.89 9.61
CA LEU A 39 -5.80 11.80 8.66
C LEU A 39 -7.25 11.36 8.57
N HIS A 40 -7.91 11.19 9.72
CA HIS A 40 -9.32 10.81 9.79
C HIS A 40 -10.22 11.87 9.15
N VAL A 41 -9.99 13.16 9.42
CA VAL A 41 -10.73 14.25 8.79
C VAL A 41 -10.52 14.29 7.28
N ARG A 42 -9.30 14.04 6.78
CA ARG A 42 -9.03 13.95 5.33
C ARG A 42 -9.79 12.80 4.69
N LEU A 43 -9.81 11.62 5.33
CA LEU A 43 -10.60 10.49 4.84
C LEU A 43 -12.09 10.83 4.78
N LEU A 44 -12.66 11.40 5.84
CA LEU A 44 -14.04 11.86 5.85
C LEU A 44 -14.32 12.82 4.70
N GLY A 45 -13.39 13.75 4.41
CA GLY A 45 -13.51 14.70 3.31
C GLY A 45 -13.53 14.03 1.94
N TYR A 46 -12.64 13.06 1.69
CA TYR A 46 -12.60 12.31 0.43
C TYR A 46 -13.86 11.49 0.21
N PHE A 47 -14.29 10.75 1.22
CA PHE A 47 -15.49 9.92 1.15
C PHE A 47 -16.74 10.77 0.94
N HIS A 48 -16.90 11.83 1.73
CA HIS A 48 -18.05 12.74 1.60
C HIS A 48 -18.13 13.42 0.22
N LYS A 49 -16.98 13.87 -0.31
CA LYS A 49 -16.90 14.47 -1.65
C LYS A 49 -17.48 13.55 -2.73
N ASP A 50 -17.25 12.25 -2.61
CA ASP A 50 -17.67 11.25 -3.60
C ASP A 50 -18.98 10.53 -3.20
N GLY A 51 -19.69 11.05 -2.18
CA GLY A 51 -21.00 10.54 -1.73
C GLY A 51 -20.92 9.20 -0.99
N LEU A 52 -19.76 8.87 -0.43
CA LEU A 52 -19.50 7.63 0.28
C LEU A 52 -19.54 7.83 1.80
N ASP A 53 -19.90 6.75 2.50
CA ASP A 53 -19.80 6.69 3.96
C ASP A 53 -18.49 5.96 4.34
N LEU A 54 -17.65 6.60 5.17
CA LEU A 54 -16.42 6.02 5.66
C LEU A 54 -16.67 4.71 6.46
N GLY A 55 -17.85 4.56 7.05
CA GLY A 55 -18.29 3.34 7.74
C GLY A 55 -18.37 2.09 6.86
N CYS A 56 -18.31 2.23 5.53
CA CYS A 56 -18.22 1.08 4.62
C CYS A 56 -16.86 0.37 4.66
N VAL A 57 -15.82 0.99 5.23
CA VAL A 57 -14.48 0.42 5.31
C VAL A 57 -14.36 -0.51 6.52
N HIS A 58 -14.18 -1.80 6.27
CA HIS A 58 -14.03 -2.83 7.32
C HIS A 58 -12.60 -3.35 7.45
N ALA A 59 -11.75 -3.07 6.45
CA ALA A 59 -10.35 -3.45 6.45
C ALA A 59 -9.49 -2.39 5.76
N ILE A 60 -8.26 -2.27 6.23
CA ILE A 60 -7.22 -1.41 5.65
C ILE A 60 -6.01 -2.28 5.33
N ALA A 61 -5.53 -2.24 4.07
CA ALA A 61 -4.24 -2.77 3.67
C ALA A 61 -3.26 -1.60 3.52
N PHE A 62 -2.18 -1.61 4.29
CA PHE A 62 -1.25 -0.50 4.38
C PHE A 62 0.14 -0.92 3.93
N ALA A 63 0.63 -0.34 2.83
CA ALA A 63 2.02 -0.39 2.41
C ALA A 63 2.65 0.99 2.65
N GLY A 64 3.68 1.08 3.49
CA GLY A 64 4.24 2.37 3.80
C GLY A 64 5.72 2.34 4.12
N VAL A 65 6.43 3.38 3.66
CA VAL A 65 7.87 3.56 3.85
C VAL A 65 8.21 4.69 4.85
N VAL A 66 7.20 5.24 5.54
CA VAL A 66 7.37 6.33 6.52
C VAL A 66 6.91 5.86 7.91
N PRO A 67 7.83 5.39 8.77
CA PRO A 67 7.47 4.76 10.05
C PRO A 67 6.69 5.67 11.02
N GLN A 68 6.92 6.98 10.98
CA GLN A 68 6.22 7.93 11.85
C GLN A 68 4.71 7.92 11.62
N LEU A 69 4.27 7.85 10.35
CA LEU A 69 2.86 7.85 10.00
C LEU A 69 2.18 6.50 10.18
N MET A 70 2.93 5.42 10.30
CA MET A 70 2.34 4.09 10.53
C MET A 70 1.49 4.07 11.80
N ARG A 71 2.00 4.64 12.91
CA ARG A 71 1.25 4.71 14.18
C ARG A 71 -0.03 5.53 14.06
N GLU A 72 0.02 6.61 13.27
CA GLU A 72 -1.15 7.45 13.03
C GLU A 72 -2.22 6.68 12.25
N TRP A 73 -1.82 5.94 11.22
CA TRP A 73 -2.73 5.07 10.46
C TRP A 73 -3.28 3.90 11.29
N GLU A 74 -2.47 3.31 12.18
CA GLU A 74 -2.96 2.33 13.17
C GLU A 74 -4.04 2.94 14.08
N GLY A 75 -3.86 4.19 14.49
CA GLY A 75 -4.85 4.95 15.26
C GLY A 75 -6.14 5.16 14.48
N VAL A 76 -6.05 5.58 13.21
CA VAL A 76 -7.21 5.74 12.33
C VAL A 76 -7.97 4.42 12.16
N ALA A 77 -7.28 3.33 11.86
CA ALA A 77 -7.90 2.01 11.70
C ALA A 77 -8.65 1.58 12.96
N ARG A 78 -8.04 1.81 14.14
CA ARG A 78 -8.67 1.51 15.43
C ARG A 78 -9.92 2.34 15.67
N ASP A 79 -9.88 3.64 15.41
CA ASP A 79 -11.02 4.54 15.59
C ASP A 79 -12.18 4.21 14.64
N MET A 80 -11.86 3.72 13.44
CA MET A 80 -12.84 3.23 12.47
C MET A 80 -13.37 1.82 12.79
N GLY A 81 -12.75 1.09 13.72
CA GLY A 81 -13.04 -0.32 13.94
C GLY A 81 -12.65 -1.22 12.77
N ALA A 82 -11.77 -0.75 11.88
CA ALA A 82 -11.31 -1.48 10.71
C ALA A 82 -10.14 -2.40 11.06
N ARG A 83 -10.11 -3.59 10.45
CA ARG A 83 -8.97 -4.50 10.57
C ARG A 83 -7.80 -3.95 9.75
N LEU A 84 -6.65 -3.71 10.38
CA LEU A 84 -5.44 -3.28 9.70
C LEU A 84 -4.55 -4.48 9.34
N MET A 85 -4.09 -4.52 8.10
CA MET A 85 -3.03 -5.39 7.60
C MET A 85 -1.88 -4.50 7.09
N VAL A 86 -0.71 -4.63 7.70
CA VAL A 86 0.50 -3.95 7.24
C VAL A 86 1.22 -4.85 6.26
N VAL A 87 1.46 -4.35 5.05
CA VAL A 87 2.21 -5.08 4.03
C VAL A 87 3.67 -5.14 4.41
N GLY A 88 4.23 -6.32 4.36
CA GLY A 88 5.61 -6.60 4.68
C GLY A 88 5.96 -8.04 4.34
N ARG A 89 7.19 -8.43 4.68
CA ARG A 89 7.70 -9.75 4.39
C ARG A 89 6.81 -10.90 4.90
N GLU A 90 6.27 -10.76 6.11
CA GLU A 90 5.44 -11.80 6.75
C GLU A 90 4.03 -11.88 6.17
N THR A 91 3.55 -10.80 5.56
CA THR A 91 2.22 -10.72 4.95
C THR A 91 2.26 -10.92 3.44
N ALA A 92 3.44 -11.02 2.82
CA ALA A 92 3.64 -11.34 1.41
C ALA A 92 3.34 -12.82 1.15
N ALA A 93 2.09 -13.23 1.36
CA ALA A 93 1.69 -14.65 1.34
C ALA A 93 1.81 -15.31 -0.05
N VAL A 94 1.99 -14.52 -1.12
CA VAL A 94 1.95 -15.01 -2.52
C VAL A 94 3.34 -15.02 -3.15
N THR A 95 4.30 -14.30 -2.59
CA THR A 95 5.63 -14.12 -3.20
C THR A 95 6.70 -14.32 -2.14
N SER A 96 7.60 -15.27 -2.36
CA SER A 96 8.82 -15.35 -1.54
C SER A 96 9.75 -14.19 -1.87
N ILE A 97 10.51 -13.71 -0.88
CA ILE A 97 11.47 -12.63 -1.05
C ILE A 97 12.87 -13.24 -1.00
N ASP A 98 13.42 -13.49 -2.18
CA ASP A 98 14.73 -14.13 -2.37
C ASP A 98 15.82 -13.08 -2.73
N ALA A 99 15.57 -11.79 -2.41
CA ALA A 99 16.54 -10.71 -2.59
C ALA A 99 17.76 -10.88 -1.66
N PRO A 100 18.94 -10.34 -2.02
CA PRO A 100 20.16 -10.44 -1.20
C PRO A 100 19.99 -9.92 0.23
N ASN A 101 19.20 -8.85 0.43
CA ASN A 101 18.87 -8.25 1.71
C ASN A 101 17.34 -8.19 1.89
N PRO A 102 16.66 -9.29 2.22
CA PRO A 102 15.20 -9.32 2.26
C PRO A 102 14.57 -8.37 3.27
N ALA A 103 15.30 -8.02 4.34
CA ALA A 103 14.83 -7.11 5.39
C ALA A 103 14.80 -5.63 4.95
N GLU A 104 15.51 -5.29 3.88
CA GLU A 104 15.59 -3.92 3.35
C GLU A 104 14.58 -3.66 2.21
N VAL A 105 13.85 -4.69 1.79
CA VAL A 105 12.86 -4.53 0.72
C VAL A 105 11.66 -3.75 1.23
N GLY A 106 11.38 -2.61 0.60
CA GLY A 106 10.26 -1.75 0.95
C GLY A 106 8.90 -2.44 0.75
N ALA A 107 7.92 -2.05 1.55
CA ALA A 107 6.56 -2.60 1.49
C ALA A 107 5.88 -2.34 0.13
N ASP A 108 6.14 -1.19 -0.49
CA ASP A 108 5.72 -0.80 -1.83
C ASP A 108 6.20 -1.81 -2.89
N ARG A 109 7.49 -2.18 -2.85
CA ARG A 109 8.08 -3.15 -3.78
C ARG A 109 7.51 -4.55 -3.58
N ILE A 110 7.27 -4.95 -2.33
CA ILE A 110 6.61 -6.24 -1.99
C ILE A 110 5.18 -6.26 -2.55
N ALA A 111 4.42 -5.18 -2.36
CA ALA A 111 3.06 -5.06 -2.87
C ALA A 111 3.02 -5.14 -4.40
N ASN A 112 3.92 -4.39 -5.08
CA ASN A 112 4.04 -4.38 -6.53
C ASN A 112 4.38 -5.76 -7.09
N ALA A 113 5.39 -6.45 -6.53
CA ALA A 113 5.79 -7.79 -6.96
C ALA A 113 4.67 -8.82 -6.75
N THR A 114 3.99 -8.75 -5.59
CA THR A 114 2.86 -9.63 -5.27
C THR A 114 1.71 -9.43 -6.25
N ALA A 115 1.35 -8.18 -6.53
CA ALA A 115 0.28 -7.84 -7.48
C ALA A 115 0.64 -8.28 -8.90
N ALA A 116 1.87 -8.04 -9.34
CA ALA A 116 2.32 -8.43 -10.68
C ALA A 116 2.26 -9.95 -10.87
N ALA A 117 2.76 -10.73 -9.91
CA ALA A 117 2.70 -12.18 -9.96
C ALA A 117 1.25 -12.71 -9.99
N ALA A 118 0.37 -12.11 -9.19
CA ALA A 118 -1.04 -12.54 -9.09
C ALA A 118 -1.87 -12.18 -10.32
N LEU A 119 -1.66 -10.97 -10.89
CA LEU A 119 -2.51 -10.44 -11.97
C LEU A 119 -1.99 -10.78 -13.37
N TYR A 120 -0.68 -10.85 -13.54
CA TYR A 120 -0.04 -11.01 -14.85
C TYR A 120 0.78 -12.29 -14.97
N GLY A 121 1.03 -12.97 -13.85
CA GLY A 121 1.85 -14.18 -13.81
C GLY A 121 3.34 -13.89 -13.65
N ALA A 122 4.11 -14.98 -13.66
CA ALA A 122 5.56 -14.97 -13.51
C ALA A 122 6.24 -15.70 -14.70
N PRO A 123 7.45 -15.31 -15.12
CA PRO A 123 8.24 -14.19 -14.59
C PRO A 123 7.70 -12.82 -15.01
N SER A 124 8.02 -11.78 -14.23
CA SER A 124 7.59 -10.40 -14.54
C SER A 124 8.62 -9.37 -14.09
N ILE A 125 8.60 -8.21 -14.76
CA ILE A 125 9.35 -7.01 -14.37
C ILE A 125 8.33 -5.91 -14.11
N VAL A 126 8.40 -5.31 -12.93
CA VAL A 126 7.59 -4.17 -12.54
C VAL A 126 8.41 -2.91 -12.66
N VAL A 127 7.88 -1.91 -13.34
CA VAL A 127 8.47 -0.57 -13.41
C VAL A 127 7.50 0.40 -12.75
N ASP A 128 7.91 0.95 -11.63
CA ASP A 128 7.12 1.90 -10.84
C ASP A 128 7.70 3.30 -11.00
N PHE A 129 6.92 4.20 -11.60
CA PHE A 129 7.25 5.60 -11.80
C PHE A 129 6.72 6.45 -10.65
N GLY A 130 7.49 6.52 -9.57
CA GLY A 130 7.20 7.33 -8.40
C GLY A 130 8.11 8.56 -8.26
N THR A 131 8.51 8.86 -7.03
CA THR A 131 9.55 9.90 -6.74
C THR A 131 10.90 9.52 -7.36
N ALA A 132 11.20 8.24 -7.39
CA ALA A 132 12.26 7.61 -8.17
C ALA A 132 11.62 6.56 -9.09
N THR A 133 12.36 6.05 -10.06
CA THR A 133 11.90 4.90 -10.85
C THR A 133 12.41 3.63 -10.21
N ASN A 134 11.49 2.79 -9.71
CA ASN A 134 11.82 1.48 -9.19
C ASN A 134 11.64 0.43 -10.29
N ILE A 135 12.59 -0.50 -10.37
CA ILE A 135 12.50 -1.67 -11.26
C ILE A 135 12.62 -2.89 -10.36
N ASP A 136 11.60 -3.74 -10.37
CA ASP A 136 11.49 -4.94 -9.54
C ASP A 136 11.37 -6.18 -10.41
N VAL A 137 12.01 -7.27 -10.00
CA VAL A 137 12.06 -8.52 -10.77
C VAL A 137 11.43 -9.64 -9.96
N VAL A 138 10.46 -10.31 -10.59
CA VAL A 138 9.83 -11.54 -10.12
C VAL A 138 10.29 -12.69 -11.02
N ASP A 139 10.83 -13.75 -10.45
CA ASP A 139 11.32 -14.90 -11.20
C ASP A 139 10.20 -15.86 -11.64
N GLU A 140 10.56 -16.92 -12.35
CA GLU A 140 9.64 -17.94 -12.86
C GLU A 140 8.83 -18.66 -11.76
N ARG A 141 9.32 -18.67 -10.51
CA ARG A 141 8.65 -19.26 -9.35
C ARG A 141 7.68 -18.29 -8.68
N GLY A 142 7.61 -17.06 -9.15
CA GLY A 142 6.87 -15.98 -8.50
C GLY A 142 7.62 -15.34 -7.32
N ALA A 143 8.94 -15.60 -7.18
CA ALA A 143 9.75 -15.01 -6.11
C ALA A 143 10.26 -13.61 -6.51
N TYR A 144 10.19 -12.67 -5.58
CA TYR A 144 10.87 -11.38 -5.72
C TYR A 144 12.37 -11.58 -5.52
N ILE A 145 13.15 -11.37 -6.55
CA ILE A 145 14.61 -11.62 -6.53
C ILE A 145 15.45 -10.35 -6.41
N GLY A 146 14.83 -9.18 -6.38
CA GLY A 146 15.51 -7.89 -6.27
C GLY A 146 15.10 -6.90 -7.35
N GLY A 147 15.87 -5.84 -7.46
CA GLY A 147 15.64 -4.78 -8.43
C GLY A 147 16.59 -3.61 -8.20
N CYS A 148 16.34 -2.50 -8.89
CA CYS A 148 17.12 -1.28 -8.75
C CYS A 148 16.22 -0.05 -8.64
N ILE A 149 16.83 1.05 -8.22
CA ILE A 149 16.23 2.39 -8.18
C ILE A 149 17.07 3.27 -9.12
N ALA A 150 16.41 3.96 -10.04
CA ALA A 150 17.04 4.84 -11.03
C ALA A 150 16.55 6.29 -10.88
#